data_d79a766427dfdf116fe9752b51b33484
#
_entry.id   d79a766427dfdf116fe9752b51b33484
#
_cell.length_a   1.000
_cell.length_b   1.000
_cell.length_c   1.000
_cell.angle_alpha   90.00
_cell.angle_beta   90.00
_cell.angle_gamma   90.00
#
_symmetry.space_group_name_H-M   'P 1'
#
loop_
_entity.id
_entity.type
_entity.pdbx_description
1 polymer ?
#
loop_
_entity_poly.entity_id
_entity_poly.type
_entity_poly.pdbx_seq_one_letter_code
_entity_poly.pdbx_strand_id
1 'polypeptide(L)'
;MNILTIPLRCARKKWLRTLSLFCIFTLGVASIVALREVSAVVGESLERKLTSFGANIMVSPARETLTVSYGGLPLGDLLLDEGHLAHAETARRIRSIEFSANIAGVAPELVTMARIGSPAGAATPVAPLPVAVVGVDWPEELSLKGYWAIDGATPKTPEGVLAGHAVAARLGLAPGSVVDVNGHAVAVTGVIGSTGSDDDNVLLADIGFVQRAFNLPDKASFVEVAALCAGCPIDDIVAQLRAALPGQDIKALRHVVEQRMYSVHFAQQLALVVSLVILLTACAMVVMSMLSAVNERRREIGILRSVGFSRSGVFTVFASEALLVGVAAGLAGYLAGHGLALKVLALLHMADVAPPPFSLAALALTTGGIAAVSVLAAAFPAWKASRVEPAAALVSL
;
A
#
# COMPACT_ATOMS: atom_id res chain seq x y z
N MET A 1 -49.11 4.77 24.43
CA MET A 1 -48.40 4.29 23.19
C MET A 1 -47.02 4.93 23.21
N ASN A 2 -45.95 4.13 23.30
CA ASN A 2 -44.59 4.69 23.27
C ASN A 2 -44.25 5.17 21.85
N ILE A 3 -43.73 6.38 21.72
CA ILE A 3 -43.31 6.99 20.44
C ILE A 3 -42.38 6.10 19.64
N LEU A 4 -41.58 5.25 20.30
CA LEU A 4 -40.63 4.30 19.68
C LEU A 4 -41.28 3.03 19.07
N THR A 5 -42.51 2.67 19.45
CA THR A 5 -43.19 1.48 18.90
C THR A 5 -43.89 1.76 17.58
N ILE A 6 -44.14 3.00 17.24
CA ILE A 6 -44.78 3.44 16.01
C ILE A 6 -43.85 3.22 14.79
N PRO A 7 -42.57 3.65 14.81
CA PRO A 7 -41.63 3.43 13.69
C PRO A 7 -41.42 1.95 13.37
N LEU A 8 -41.32 1.11 14.41
CA LEU A 8 -41.09 -0.33 14.22
C LEU A 8 -42.27 -1.04 13.51
N ARG A 9 -43.50 -0.70 13.87
CA ARG A 9 -44.71 -1.22 13.20
C ARG A 9 -44.84 -0.70 11.77
N CYS A 10 -44.43 0.54 11.52
CA CYS A 10 -44.44 1.15 10.21
C CYS A 10 -43.39 0.48 9.28
N ALA A 11 -42.15 0.26 9.77
CA ALA A 11 -41.11 -0.45 9.04
C ALA A 11 -41.55 -1.89 8.62
N ARG A 12 -42.27 -2.60 9.51
CA ARG A 12 -42.75 -3.94 9.21
C ARG A 12 -43.87 -3.98 8.16
N LYS A 13 -44.73 -2.95 8.07
CA LYS A 13 -45.84 -2.89 7.10
C LYS A 13 -45.35 -2.59 5.66
N LYS A 14 -44.18 -1.91 5.49
CA LYS A 14 -43.58 -1.58 4.17
C LYS A 14 -42.11 -2.07 4.12
N TRP A 15 -41.95 -3.34 4.46
CA TRP A 15 -40.62 -3.95 4.64
C TRP A 15 -39.73 -3.86 3.39
N LEU A 16 -40.26 -3.99 2.18
CA LEU A 16 -39.49 -3.90 0.95
C LEU A 16 -38.77 -2.54 0.79
N ARG A 17 -39.48 -1.44 1.09
CA ARG A 17 -38.92 -0.09 1.01
C ARG A 17 -37.84 0.14 2.07
N THR A 18 -38.13 -0.26 3.30
CA THR A 18 -37.16 -0.16 4.39
C THR A 18 -35.94 -1.03 4.13
N LEU A 19 -36.12 -2.22 3.56
CA LEU A 19 -35.06 -3.11 3.16
C LEU A 19 -34.19 -2.50 2.04
N SER A 20 -34.79 -1.92 0.99
CA SER A 20 -34.03 -1.28 -0.09
C SER A 20 -33.17 -0.12 0.41
N LEU A 21 -33.71 0.74 1.28
CA LEU A 21 -32.95 1.82 1.91
C LEU A 21 -31.82 1.27 2.78
N PHE A 22 -32.12 0.28 3.61
CA PHE A 22 -31.11 -0.41 4.43
C PHE A 22 -29.98 -0.99 3.55
N CYS A 23 -30.31 -1.71 2.49
CA CYS A 23 -29.29 -2.30 1.58
C CYS A 23 -28.41 -1.24 0.92
N ILE A 24 -29.00 -0.12 0.45
CA ILE A 24 -28.25 0.95 -0.22
C ILE A 24 -27.29 1.62 0.76
N PHE A 25 -27.75 1.97 1.95
CA PHE A 25 -26.88 2.55 2.98
C PHE A 25 -25.81 1.56 3.43
N THR A 26 -26.18 0.30 3.67
CA THR A 26 -25.25 -0.76 4.05
C THR A 26 -24.16 -0.94 3.01
N LEU A 27 -24.50 -0.97 1.71
CA LEU A 27 -23.54 -1.09 0.63
C LEU A 27 -22.61 0.13 0.55
N GLY A 28 -23.16 1.34 0.70
CA GLY A 28 -22.38 2.58 0.71
C GLY A 28 -21.37 2.61 1.86
N VAL A 29 -21.82 2.28 3.07
CA VAL A 29 -20.95 2.22 4.26
C VAL A 29 -19.90 1.12 4.12
N ALA A 30 -20.29 -0.07 3.66
CA ALA A 30 -19.38 -1.18 3.45
C ALA A 30 -18.26 -0.82 2.45
N SER A 31 -18.59 -0.12 1.36
CA SER A 31 -17.59 0.34 0.38
C SER A 31 -16.61 1.34 1.00
N ILE A 32 -17.10 2.30 1.79
CA ILE A 32 -16.24 3.31 2.44
C ILE A 32 -15.30 2.65 3.46
N VAL A 33 -15.82 1.75 4.29
CA VAL A 33 -15.04 1.05 5.32
C VAL A 33 -14.00 0.13 4.68
N ALA A 34 -14.41 -0.71 3.73
CA ALA A 34 -13.50 -1.64 3.05
C ALA A 34 -12.35 -0.91 2.37
N LEU A 35 -12.67 0.18 1.67
CA LEU A 35 -11.67 0.96 0.97
C LEU A 35 -10.68 1.64 1.92
N ARG A 36 -11.17 2.24 3.01
CA ARG A 36 -10.32 2.85 4.03
C ARG A 36 -9.38 1.83 4.66
N GLU A 37 -9.88 0.65 5.04
CA GLU A 37 -9.07 -0.38 5.69
C GLU A 37 -8.04 -0.97 4.73
N VAL A 38 -8.43 -1.31 3.49
CA VAL A 38 -7.49 -1.80 2.48
C VAL A 38 -6.41 -0.76 2.18
N SER A 39 -6.78 0.51 1.99
CA SER A 39 -5.82 1.58 1.74
C SER A 39 -4.85 1.81 2.89
N ALA A 40 -5.32 1.70 4.14
CA ALA A 40 -4.46 1.84 5.31
C ALA A 40 -3.43 0.70 5.39
N VAL A 41 -3.86 -0.55 5.20
CA VAL A 41 -2.98 -1.73 5.23
C VAL A 41 -1.97 -1.71 4.09
N VAL A 42 -2.41 -1.38 2.87
CA VAL A 42 -1.51 -1.28 1.70
C VAL A 42 -0.48 -0.16 1.92
N GLY A 43 -0.92 1.01 2.41
CA GLY A 43 -0.03 2.13 2.74
C GLY A 43 1.01 1.74 3.79
N GLU A 44 0.61 1.15 4.91
CA GLU A 44 1.50 0.71 5.98
C GLU A 44 2.47 -0.39 5.54
N SER A 45 1.98 -1.35 4.72
CA SER A 45 2.82 -2.39 4.14
C SER A 45 3.90 -1.81 3.22
N LEU A 46 3.53 -0.84 2.40
CA LEU A 46 4.47 -0.16 1.52
C LEU A 46 5.50 0.65 2.34
N GLU A 47 5.04 1.40 3.34
CA GLU A 47 5.91 2.17 4.24
C GLU A 47 6.89 1.26 5.00
N ARG A 48 6.43 0.12 5.53
CA ARG A 48 7.31 -0.87 6.20
C ARG A 48 8.34 -1.45 5.25
N LYS A 49 7.94 -1.84 4.03
CA LYS A 49 8.89 -2.33 3.02
C LYS A 49 9.93 -1.28 2.66
N LEU A 50 9.58 -0.02 2.66
CA LEU A 50 10.48 1.09 2.36
C LEU A 50 11.41 1.45 3.51
N THR A 51 10.92 1.33 4.75
CA THR A 51 11.75 1.58 5.96
C THR A 51 12.67 0.40 6.28
N SER A 52 12.34 -0.81 5.80
CA SER A 52 13.22 -1.97 5.93
C SER A 52 14.39 -1.97 4.95
N PHE A 53 14.32 -1.20 3.85
CA PHE A 53 15.48 -0.92 3.02
C PHE A 53 16.35 0.12 3.73
N GLY A 54 17.48 -0.31 4.28
CA GLY A 54 18.41 0.57 5.01
C GLY A 54 18.95 1.72 4.17
N ALA A 55 19.13 1.51 2.85
CA ALA A 55 19.53 2.56 1.91
C ALA A 55 18.33 3.40 1.47
N ASN A 56 18.52 4.71 1.48
CA ASN A 56 17.50 5.67 1.04
C ASN A 56 17.96 6.61 -0.08
N ILE A 57 19.24 6.51 -0.48
CA ILE A 57 19.82 7.22 -1.61
C ILE A 57 20.62 6.22 -2.45
N MET A 58 20.46 6.28 -3.76
CA MET A 58 21.24 5.50 -4.71
C MET A 58 22.08 6.44 -5.56
N VAL A 59 23.37 6.14 -5.66
CA VAL A 59 24.32 6.81 -6.55
C VAL A 59 24.68 5.84 -7.66
N SER A 60 24.38 6.19 -8.91
CA SER A 60 24.68 5.38 -10.09
C SER A 60 25.39 6.23 -11.15
N PRO A 61 26.13 5.62 -12.08
CA PRO A 61 26.69 6.35 -13.19
C PRO A 61 25.58 6.96 -14.04
N ALA A 62 25.78 8.16 -14.56
CA ALA A 62 24.87 8.73 -15.55
C ALA A 62 24.92 7.85 -16.81
N ARG A 63 23.76 7.29 -17.18
CA ARG A 63 23.64 6.44 -18.37
C ARG A 63 23.33 7.30 -19.58
N GLU A 64 24.18 7.29 -20.57
CA GLU A 64 23.88 7.83 -21.89
C GLU A 64 23.12 6.77 -22.70
N THR A 65 21.84 7.03 -22.94
CA THR A 65 21.00 6.22 -23.81
C THR A 65 20.89 6.90 -25.16
N LEU A 66 21.22 6.18 -26.23
CA LEU A 66 20.97 6.62 -27.61
C LEU A 66 19.65 6.00 -28.08
N THR A 67 18.62 6.79 -28.20
CA THR A 67 17.37 6.36 -28.84
C THR A 67 17.62 6.24 -30.34
N VAL A 68 17.65 5.02 -30.85
CA VAL A 68 17.85 4.74 -32.27
C VAL A 68 16.51 4.57 -32.95
N SER A 69 16.26 5.40 -33.98
CA SER A 69 15.13 5.24 -34.87
C SER A 69 15.63 5.15 -36.32
N TYR A 70 15.06 4.24 -37.09
CA TYR A 70 15.37 4.10 -38.52
C TYR A 70 14.05 4.00 -39.30
N GLY A 71 13.92 4.85 -40.32
CA GLY A 71 12.71 4.86 -41.15
C GLY A 71 11.42 5.20 -40.44
N GLY A 72 11.50 5.94 -39.30
CA GLY A 72 10.32 6.28 -38.45
C GLY A 72 9.89 5.18 -37.48
N LEU A 73 10.59 4.05 -37.45
CA LEU A 73 10.38 2.97 -36.48
C LEU A 73 11.38 3.14 -35.32
N PRO A 74 10.92 3.21 -34.05
CA PRO A 74 11.83 3.16 -32.92
C PRO A 74 12.43 1.76 -32.81
N LEU A 75 13.77 1.68 -32.91
CA LEU A 75 14.52 0.44 -32.78
C LEU A 75 14.88 0.10 -31.33
N GLY A 76 14.60 1.05 -30.41
CA GLY A 76 14.87 0.93 -28.99
C GLY A 76 15.99 1.87 -28.52
N ASP A 77 16.22 1.87 -27.22
CA ASP A 77 17.30 2.61 -26.57
C ASP A 77 18.53 1.72 -26.48
N LEU A 78 19.62 2.14 -27.10
CA LEU A 78 20.94 1.51 -26.96
C LEU A 78 21.68 2.19 -25.80
N LEU A 79 22.10 1.40 -24.83
CA LEU A 79 23.05 1.83 -23.81
C LEU A 79 24.42 1.96 -24.48
N LEU A 80 24.97 3.18 -24.49
CA LEU A 80 26.27 3.46 -25.11
C LEU A 80 27.44 3.01 -24.23
N ASP A 81 27.25 2.92 -22.92
CA ASP A 81 28.24 2.44 -21.96
C ASP A 81 27.55 1.82 -20.74
N GLU A 82 28.08 0.70 -20.27
CA GLU A 82 27.75 0.13 -18.96
C GLU A 82 28.47 0.91 -17.83
N GLY A 83 28.36 2.23 -17.80
CA GLY A 83 29.08 3.08 -16.87
C GLY A 83 29.29 2.45 -15.50
N HIS A 84 30.53 2.53 -15.01
CA HIS A 84 30.86 2.06 -13.66
C HIS A 84 31.38 3.24 -12.82
N LEU A 85 31.11 3.20 -11.54
CA LEU A 85 31.68 4.13 -10.58
C LEU A 85 33.07 3.62 -10.15
N ALA A 86 33.98 4.54 -9.89
CA ALA A 86 35.23 4.20 -9.19
C ALA A 86 34.91 3.97 -7.71
N HIS A 87 34.95 2.70 -7.28
CA HIS A 87 34.50 2.24 -5.95
C HIS A 87 35.09 3.08 -4.82
N ALA A 88 36.45 3.10 -4.73
CA ALA A 88 37.13 3.77 -3.61
C ALA A 88 37.01 5.29 -3.63
N GLU A 89 36.98 5.91 -4.82
CA GLU A 89 36.83 7.36 -4.94
C GLU A 89 35.42 7.81 -4.59
N THR A 90 34.41 7.12 -5.12
CA THR A 90 32.98 7.45 -4.86
C THR A 90 32.67 7.33 -3.38
N ALA A 91 33.07 6.25 -2.71
CA ALA A 91 32.86 6.09 -1.27
C ALA A 91 33.54 7.21 -0.45
N ARG A 92 34.77 7.60 -0.80
CA ARG A 92 35.46 8.72 -0.13
C ARG A 92 34.73 10.06 -0.33
N ARG A 93 34.29 10.38 -1.55
CA ARG A 93 33.56 11.62 -1.84
C ARG A 93 32.22 11.67 -1.10
N ILE A 94 31.48 10.58 -1.03
CA ILE A 94 30.22 10.49 -0.27
C ILE A 94 30.48 10.80 1.21
N ARG A 95 31.54 10.23 1.80
CA ARG A 95 31.90 10.45 3.22
C ARG A 95 32.53 11.82 3.50
N SER A 96 32.85 12.62 2.48
CA SER A 96 33.44 13.95 2.61
C SER A 96 32.47 15.12 2.55
N ILE A 97 31.18 14.88 2.37
CA ILE A 97 30.15 15.94 2.36
C ILE A 97 29.95 16.54 3.77
N GLU A 98 29.39 17.73 3.84
CA GLU A 98 29.15 18.42 5.11
C GLU A 98 28.24 17.60 6.06
N PHE A 99 27.19 16.96 5.50
CA PHE A 99 26.29 16.10 6.25
C PHE A 99 26.78 14.65 6.40
N SER A 100 28.10 14.40 6.33
CA SER A 100 28.66 13.04 6.48
C SER A 100 28.30 12.38 7.80
N ALA A 101 28.09 13.15 8.87
CA ALA A 101 27.65 12.64 10.17
C ALA A 101 26.22 12.03 10.12
N ASN A 102 25.42 12.38 9.13
CA ASN A 102 24.08 11.85 8.90
C ASN A 102 24.08 10.60 8.00
N ILE A 103 25.24 10.19 7.49
CA ILE A 103 25.36 8.98 6.67
C ILE A 103 25.70 7.80 7.58
N ALA A 104 24.77 6.87 7.71
CA ALA A 104 24.93 5.67 8.52
C ALA A 104 25.75 4.58 7.82
N GLY A 105 25.64 4.46 6.48
CA GLY A 105 26.35 3.45 5.71
C GLY A 105 26.50 3.84 4.25
N VAL A 106 27.54 3.32 3.61
CA VAL A 106 27.86 3.53 2.20
C VAL A 106 28.26 2.16 1.63
N ALA A 107 27.32 1.49 0.97
CA ALA A 107 27.51 0.15 0.43
C ALA A 107 27.68 0.22 -1.11
N PRO A 108 28.89 0.06 -1.62
CA PRO A 108 29.13 -0.10 -3.06
C PRO A 108 28.75 -1.51 -3.51
N GLU A 109 28.04 -1.60 -4.61
CA GLU A 109 27.64 -2.85 -5.22
C GLU A 109 28.14 -2.96 -6.67
N LEU A 110 28.66 -4.14 -7.02
CA LEU A 110 29.07 -4.49 -8.38
C LEU A 110 28.19 -5.62 -8.91
N VAL A 111 27.28 -5.30 -9.80
CA VAL A 111 26.38 -6.28 -10.42
C VAL A 111 27.01 -6.84 -11.69
N THR A 112 27.12 -8.16 -11.77
CA THR A 112 27.61 -8.89 -12.92
C THR A 112 26.70 -10.08 -13.22
N MET A 113 26.80 -10.65 -14.41
CA MET A 113 26.07 -11.85 -14.79
C MET A 113 27.02 -13.03 -14.95
N ALA A 114 26.73 -14.13 -14.28
CA ALA A 114 27.49 -15.36 -14.43
C ALA A 114 26.59 -16.56 -14.73
N ARG A 115 27.14 -17.58 -15.34
CA ARG A 115 26.50 -18.90 -15.40
C ARG A 115 26.93 -19.70 -14.18
N ILE A 116 25.99 -19.87 -13.26
CA ILE A 116 26.23 -20.60 -12.02
C ILE A 116 25.84 -22.06 -12.21
N GLY A 117 26.78 -22.94 -11.95
CA GLY A 117 26.59 -24.39 -12.05
C GLY A 117 27.47 -25.12 -11.04
N SER A 118 27.51 -26.43 -11.12
CA SER A 118 28.42 -27.22 -10.29
C SER A 118 29.85 -27.07 -10.79
N PRO A 119 30.86 -27.05 -9.92
CA PRO A 119 32.24 -27.08 -10.32
C PRO A 119 32.60 -28.37 -11.12
N ALA A 120 33.62 -28.30 -11.94
CA ALA A 120 34.06 -29.46 -12.73
C ALA A 120 34.38 -30.66 -11.81
N GLY A 121 33.76 -31.82 -12.10
CA GLY A 121 33.94 -33.05 -11.34
C GLY A 121 32.96 -33.21 -10.16
N ALA A 122 31.95 -32.36 -9.99
CA ALA A 122 30.95 -32.55 -8.98
C ALA A 122 30.16 -33.86 -9.14
N ALA A 123 29.84 -34.52 -8.02
CA ALA A 123 29.11 -35.79 -8.00
C ALA A 123 27.66 -35.67 -8.53
N THR A 124 27.03 -34.51 -8.33
CA THR A 124 25.71 -34.15 -8.87
C THR A 124 25.81 -32.85 -9.67
N PRO A 125 25.93 -32.91 -11.00
CA PRO A 125 26.06 -31.73 -11.82
C PRO A 125 24.74 -30.96 -11.89
N VAL A 126 24.76 -29.67 -11.53
CA VAL A 126 23.65 -28.73 -11.75
C VAL A 126 23.88 -28.05 -13.09
N ALA A 127 22.87 -28.01 -13.93
CA ALA A 127 22.95 -27.31 -15.21
C ALA A 127 23.21 -25.81 -15.01
N PRO A 128 24.18 -25.23 -15.76
CA PRO A 128 24.51 -23.81 -15.53
C PRO A 128 23.35 -22.90 -15.95
N LEU A 129 22.91 -22.08 -15.01
CA LEU A 129 21.87 -21.08 -15.22
C LEU A 129 22.47 -19.66 -15.12
N PRO A 130 21.98 -18.70 -15.92
CA PRO A 130 22.37 -17.31 -15.77
C PRO A 130 21.79 -16.75 -14.47
N VAL A 131 22.66 -16.22 -13.62
CA VAL A 131 22.33 -15.62 -12.33
C VAL A 131 23.09 -14.31 -12.19
N ALA A 132 22.46 -13.30 -11.64
CA ALA A 132 23.15 -12.08 -11.26
C ALA A 132 24.04 -12.35 -10.05
N VAL A 133 25.30 -11.96 -10.13
CA VAL A 133 26.26 -12.00 -9.03
C VAL A 133 26.53 -10.58 -8.61
N VAL A 134 26.24 -10.28 -7.35
CA VAL A 134 26.44 -8.95 -6.76
C VAL A 134 27.62 -8.99 -5.80
N GLY A 135 28.64 -8.22 -6.14
CA GLY A 135 29.77 -7.98 -5.25
C GLY A 135 29.45 -6.90 -4.23
N VAL A 136 29.57 -7.21 -2.95
CA VAL A 136 29.21 -6.34 -1.81
C VAL A 136 30.37 -6.17 -0.85
N ASP A 137 30.40 -5.05 -0.15
CA ASP A 137 31.24 -4.85 1.03
C ASP A 137 30.49 -5.38 2.25
N TRP A 138 30.85 -6.56 2.75
CA TRP A 138 30.09 -7.24 3.80
C TRP A 138 29.83 -6.40 5.06
N PRO A 139 30.79 -5.66 5.65
CA PRO A 139 30.56 -4.80 6.79
C PRO A 139 29.49 -3.73 6.55
N GLU A 140 29.57 -3.04 5.41
CA GLU A 140 28.62 -1.98 5.06
C GLU A 140 27.25 -2.57 4.68
N GLU A 141 27.24 -3.64 3.89
CA GLU A 141 26.01 -4.29 3.42
C GLU A 141 25.18 -4.85 4.57
N LEU A 142 25.81 -5.58 5.49
CA LEU A 142 25.11 -6.14 6.66
C LEU A 142 24.60 -5.05 7.61
N SER A 143 25.24 -3.88 7.65
CA SER A 143 24.74 -2.75 8.42
C SER A 143 23.48 -2.13 7.80
N LEU A 144 23.38 -2.14 6.47
CA LEU A 144 22.22 -1.63 5.73
C LEU A 144 21.07 -2.64 5.70
N LYS A 145 21.40 -3.91 5.48
CA LYS A 145 20.42 -4.99 5.27
C LYS A 145 20.27 -5.89 6.50
N GLY A 146 20.27 -5.30 7.69
CA GLY A 146 20.09 -6.02 8.96
C GLY A 146 18.81 -6.82 9.10
N TYR A 147 17.88 -6.69 8.16
CA TYR A 147 16.64 -7.46 8.07
C TYR A 147 16.80 -8.84 7.41
N TRP A 148 17.95 -9.14 6.83
CA TRP A 148 18.19 -10.45 6.25
C TRP A 148 18.15 -11.55 7.29
N ALA A 149 17.24 -12.51 7.13
CA ALA A 149 17.26 -13.76 7.86
C ALA A 149 18.15 -14.74 7.10
N ILE A 150 19.34 -15.04 7.64
CA ILE A 150 20.32 -15.91 6.98
C ILE A 150 20.28 -17.28 7.61
N ASP A 151 19.97 -18.30 6.79
CA ASP A 151 20.15 -19.70 7.14
C ASP A 151 21.60 -20.11 6.84
N GLY A 152 22.38 -20.43 7.85
CA GLY A 152 23.81 -20.66 7.75
C GLY A 152 24.64 -19.56 8.40
N ALA A 153 25.69 -19.11 7.73
CA ALA A 153 26.60 -18.09 8.25
C ALA A 153 26.94 -17.02 7.20
N THR A 154 27.19 -15.80 7.65
CA THR A 154 27.77 -14.75 6.80
C THR A 154 29.17 -15.14 6.35
N PRO A 155 29.56 -14.83 5.09
CA PRO A 155 30.89 -15.12 4.59
C PRO A 155 32.00 -14.47 5.43
N LYS A 156 32.99 -15.24 5.81
CA LYS A 156 34.18 -14.75 6.55
C LYS A 156 35.42 -14.67 5.65
N THR A 157 35.33 -15.28 4.48
CA THR A 157 36.39 -15.30 3.46
C THR A 157 35.88 -14.73 2.17
N PRO A 158 36.73 -14.15 1.30
CA PRO A 158 36.30 -13.61 0.01
C PRO A 158 35.68 -14.65 -0.94
N GLU A 159 35.94 -15.94 -0.71
CA GLU A 159 35.43 -17.06 -1.51
C GLU A 159 34.10 -17.62 -0.99
N GLY A 160 33.56 -17.05 0.07
CA GLY A 160 32.23 -17.36 0.59
C GLY A 160 31.15 -16.54 -0.11
N VAL A 161 30.01 -17.15 -0.37
CA VAL A 161 28.86 -16.46 -1.00
C VAL A 161 27.60 -16.72 -0.21
N LEU A 162 26.64 -15.77 -0.29
CA LEU A 162 25.26 -15.96 0.14
C LEU A 162 24.37 -16.14 -1.09
N ALA A 163 23.47 -17.09 -1.05
CA ALA A 163 22.47 -17.29 -2.10
C ALA A 163 21.14 -16.66 -1.70
N GLY A 164 20.55 -15.88 -2.59
CA GLY A 164 19.16 -15.41 -2.42
C GLY A 164 18.18 -16.56 -2.47
N HIS A 165 17.03 -16.41 -1.81
CA HIS A 165 16.03 -17.46 -1.64
C HIS A 165 15.61 -18.13 -2.97
N ALA A 166 15.29 -17.33 -3.98
CA ALA A 166 14.84 -17.85 -5.27
C ALA A 166 15.96 -18.54 -6.06
N VAL A 167 17.21 -18.04 -5.98
CA VAL A 167 18.38 -18.66 -6.59
C VAL A 167 18.66 -20.00 -5.91
N ALA A 168 18.65 -20.04 -4.59
CA ALA A 168 18.85 -21.27 -3.82
C ALA A 168 17.81 -22.33 -4.16
N ALA A 169 16.53 -21.96 -4.23
CA ALA A 169 15.46 -22.88 -4.61
C ALA A 169 15.60 -23.41 -6.06
N ARG A 170 15.97 -22.53 -7.03
CA ARG A 170 16.11 -22.90 -8.45
C ARG A 170 17.31 -23.81 -8.72
N LEU A 171 18.41 -23.62 -8.00
CA LEU A 171 19.65 -24.37 -8.17
C LEU A 171 19.82 -25.49 -7.13
N GLY A 172 18.89 -25.65 -6.17
CA GLY A 172 19.00 -26.63 -5.10
C GLY A 172 20.17 -26.38 -4.16
N LEU A 173 20.52 -25.11 -3.90
CA LEU A 173 21.65 -24.74 -3.06
C LEU A 173 21.27 -24.75 -1.58
N ALA A 174 22.19 -25.24 -0.77
CA ALA A 174 22.10 -25.19 0.69
C ALA A 174 23.45 -24.71 1.27
N PRO A 175 23.50 -24.27 2.53
CA PRO A 175 24.75 -23.97 3.19
C PRO A 175 25.72 -25.16 3.08
N GLY A 176 26.95 -24.92 2.63
CA GLY A 176 27.96 -25.94 2.34
C GLY A 176 28.01 -26.41 0.89
N SER A 177 27.06 -26.03 0.02
CA SER A 177 27.13 -26.28 -1.43
C SER A 177 28.33 -25.53 -2.03
N VAL A 178 28.92 -26.09 -3.09
CA VAL A 178 29.98 -25.43 -3.85
C VAL A 178 29.46 -25.15 -5.26
N VAL A 179 29.65 -23.94 -5.73
CA VAL A 179 29.24 -23.50 -7.06
C VAL A 179 30.41 -22.91 -7.83
N ASP A 180 30.35 -22.98 -9.15
CA ASP A 180 31.31 -22.30 -10.02
C ASP A 180 30.79 -20.90 -10.38
N VAL A 181 31.62 -19.88 -10.12
CA VAL A 181 31.36 -18.49 -10.50
C VAL A 181 32.51 -18.05 -11.40
N ASN A 182 32.26 -18.00 -12.70
CA ASN A 182 33.21 -17.56 -13.69
C ASN A 182 34.57 -18.31 -13.61
N GLY A 183 34.54 -19.64 -13.42
CA GLY A 183 35.73 -20.49 -13.31
C GLY A 183 36.33 -20.57 -11.87
N HIS A 184 35.72 -19.94 -10.88
CA HIS A 184 36.14 -19.98 -9.49
C HIS A 184 35.13 -20.80 -8.66
N ALA A 185 35.63 -21.85 -8.01
CA ALA A 185 34.80 -22.64 -7.08
C ALA A 185 34.63 -21.85 -5.76
N VAL A 186 33.40 -21.53 -5.41
CA VAL A 186 33.03 -20.77 -4.21
C VAL A 186 32.05 -21.55 -3.34
N ALA A 187 32.16 -21.38 -2.04
CA ALA A 187 31.31 -22.07 -1.07
C ALA A 187 30.08 -21.20 -0.73
N VAL A 188 28.89 -21.77 -0.83
CA VAL A 188 27.66 -21.16 -0.32
C VAL A 188 27.68 -21.27 1.21
N THR A 189 27.92 -20.17 1.91
CA THR A 189 28.01 -20.14 3.38
C THR A 189 26.65 -20.00 4.03
N GLY A 190 25.68 -19.46 3.32
CA GLY A 190 24.31 -19.30 3.81
C GLY A 190 23.34 -18.99 2.67
N VAL A 191 22.05 -19.11 3.01
CA VAL A 191 20.93 -18.78 2.14
C VAL A 191 20.11 -17.69 2.83
N ILE A 192 19.81 -16.62 2.09
CA ILE A 192 18.97 -15.54 2.59
C ILE A 192 17.51 -16.01 2.53
N GLY A 193 16.75 -15.81 3.62
CA GLY A 193 15.31 -16.06 3.65
C GLY A 193 14.59 -15.14 2.66
N SER A 194 13.36 -15.50 2.26
CA SER A 194 12.60 -14.68 1.31
C SER A 194 12.41 -13.25 1.82
N THR A 195 12.95 -12.29 1.07
CA THR A 195 12.86 -10.86 1.37
C THR A 195 11.75 -10.17 0.58
N GLY A 196 11.32 -10.78 -0.54
CA GLY A 196 10.42 -10.18 -1.53
C GLY A 196 11.05 -9.02 -2.30
N SER A 197 12.39 -8.91 -2.29
CA SER A 197 13.20 -7.94 -3.02
C SER A 197 14.05 -8.63 -4.12
N ASP A 198 14.83 -7.84 -4.83
CA ASP A 198 15.77 -8.34 -5.84
C ASP A 198 16.86 -9.23 -5.24
N ASP A 199 17.14 -9.09 -3.93
CA ASP A 199 18.08 -9.92 -3.19
C ASP A 199 17.75 -11.42 -3.27
N ASP A 200 16.48 -11.77 -3.43
CA ASP A 200 16.04 -13.17 -3.59
C ASP A 200 16.58 -13.81 -4.87
N ASN A 201 16.91 -13.01 -5.90
CA ASN A 201 17.26 -13.47 -7.24
C ASN A 201 18.74 -13.38 -7.58
N VAL A 202 19.60 -13.09 -6.61
CA VAL A 202 21.03 -12.88 -6.81
C VAL A 202 21.89 -13.81 -5.97
N LEU A 203 23.14 -13.94 -6.36
CA LEU A 203 24.22 -14.52 -5.55
C LEU A 203 25.10 -13.37 -5.05
N LEU A 204 25.25 -13.23 -3.75
CA LEU A 204 26.07 -12.16 -3.15
C LEU A 204 27.46 -12.71 -2.80
N ALA A 205 28.48 -11.96 -3.16
CA ALA A 205 29.88 -12.29 -2.92
C ALA A 205 30.65 -11.06 -2.48
N ASP A 206 31.89 -11.26 -1.99
CA ASP A 206 32.79 -10.15 -1.69
C ASP A 206 33.08 -9.31 -2.93
N ILE A 207 33.00 -7.98 -2.83
CA ILE A 207 33.17 -7.08 -3.98
C ILE A 207 34.57 -7.22 -4.61
N GLY A 208 35.60 -7.38 -3.78
CA GLY A 208 36.96 -7.58 -4.28
C GLY A 208 37.13 -8.91 -4.99
N PHE A 209 36.43 -9.97 -4.56
CA PHE A 209 36.37 -11.23 -5.29
C PHE A 209 35.71 -11.04 -6.67
N VAL A 210 34.54 -10.42 -6.73
CA VAL A 210 33.79 -10.19 -7.99
C VAL A 210 34.64 -9.32 -8.93
N GLN A 211 35.24 -8.25 -8.43
CA GLN A 211 36.12 -7.39 -9.22
C GLN A 211 37.27 -8.18 -9.88
N ARG A 212 37.90 -9.11 -9.15
CA ARG A 212 38.96 -9.97 -9.72
C ARG A 212 38.42 -11.01 -10.69
N ALA A 213 37.34 -11.69 -10.31
CA ALA A 213 36.79 -12.78 -11.11
C ALA A 213 36.25 -12.29 -12.48
N PHE A 214 35.79 -11.05 -12.56
CA PHE A 214 35.24 -10.44 -13.79
C PHE A 214 36.17 -9.40 -14.43
N ASN A 215 37.40 -9.25 -13.91
CA ASN A 215 38.40 -8.29 -14.42
C ASN A 215 37.89 -6.83 -14.45
N LEU A 216 37.22 -6.41 -13.38
CA LEU A 216 36.63 -5.08 -13.18
C LEU A 216 37.25 -4.39 -11.93
N PRO A 217 38.57 -4.14 -11.89
CA PRO A 217 39.21 -3.60 -10.70
C PRO A 217 38.67 -2.21 -10.34
N ASP A 218 38.42 -1.96 -9.05
CA ASP A 218 37.90 -0.69 -8.52
C ASP A 218 36.58 -0.20 -9.16
N LYS A 219 35.76 -1.13 -9.68
CA LYS A 219 34.47 -0.80 -10.30
C LYS A 219 33.33 -1.13 -9.35
N ALA A 220 32.31 -0.26 -9.35
CA ALA A 220 31.00 -0.49 -8.74
C ALA A 220 29.89 -0.11 -9.76
N SER A 221 28.80 -0.84 -9.75
CA SER A 221 27.65 -0.55 -10.62
C SER A 221 26.80 0.59 -10.04
N PHE A 222 26.67 0.62 -8.71
CA PHE A 222 26.04 1.69 -7.96
C PHE A 222 26.51 1.67 -6.50
N VAL A 223 26.18 2.72 -5.76
CA VAL A 223 26.46 2.80 -4.33
C VAL A 223 25.15 3.10 -3.61
N GLU A 224 24.79 2.22 -2.68
CA GLU A 224 23.68 2.46 -1.76
C GLU A 224 24.17 3.29 -0.57
N VAL A 225 23.42 4.35 -0.25
CA VAL A 225 23.75 5.25 0.87
C VAL A 225 22.58 5.27 1.82
N ALA A 226 22.84 4.95 3.09
CA ALA A 226 21.86 5.08 4.16
C ALA A 226 22.05 6.41 4.88
N ALA A 227 21.09 7.34 4.72
CA ALA A 227 21.05 8.56 5.50
C ALA A 227 20.07 8.40 6.68
N LEU A 228 20.47 8.87 7.87
CA LEU A 228 19.64 8.83 9.08
C LEU A 228 18.43 9.75 8.94
N CYS A 229 17.21 9.21 9.02
CA CYS A 229 15.97 9.93 8.72
C CYS A 229 15.39 10.78 9.88
N ALA A 230 15.97 10.78 11.07
CA ALA A 230 15.44 11.56 12.20
C ALA A 230 15.70 13.07 12.01
N GLY A 231 14.78 13.76 11.34
CA GLY A 231 14.86 15.21 11.09
C GLY A 231 15.84 15.63 10.00
N CYS A 232 16.21 14.71 9.13
CA CYS A 232 17.25 14.91 8.11
C CYS A 232 16.71 15.60 6.86
N PRO A 233 17.41 16.64 6.36
CA PRO A 233 17.17 17.23 5.06
C PRO A 233 17.74 16.31 3.97
N ILE A 234 17.02 15.23 3.62
CA ILE A 234 17.47 14.26 2.60
C ILE A 234 17.75 14.98 1.26
N ASP A 235 16.99 16.02 0.96
CA ASP A 235 17.14 16.83 -0.24
C ASP A 235 18.45 17.62 -0.22
N ASP A 236 18.88 18.10 0.95
CA ASP A 236 20.16 18.80 1.11
C ASP A 236 21.34 17.83 1.00
N ILE A 237 21.21 16.62 1.54
CA ILE A 237 22.22 15.56 1.36
C ILE A 237 22.33 15.20 -0.12
N VAL A 238 21.22 15.00 -0.82
CA VAL A 238 21.22 14.74 -2.26
C VAL A 238 21.83 15.89 -3.05
N ALA A 239 21.55 17.15 -2.67
CA ALA A 239 22.15 18.32 -3.31
C ALA A 239 23.67 18.37 -3.10
N GLN A 240 24.15 18.07 -1.90
CA GLN A 240 25.59 18.00 -1.61
C GLN A 240 26.27 16.83 -2.33
N LEU A 241 25.62 15.66 -2.39
CA LEU A 241 26.12 14.51 -3.15
C LEU A 241 26.23 14.84 -4.65
N ARG A 242 25.24 15.54 -5.24
CA ARG A 242 25.31 16.00 -6.63
C ARG A 242 26.46 16.98 -6.87
N ALA A 243 26.74 17.84 -5.91
CA ALA A 243 27.88 18.74 -5.99
C ALA A 243 29.23 18.00 -5.86
N ALA A 244 29.29 17.00 -4.99
CA ALA A 244 30.52 16.21 -4.75
C ALA A 244 30.79 15.19 -5.87
N LEU A 245 29.76 14.72 -6.58
CA LEU A 245 29.83 13.69 -7.61
C LEU A 245 29.22 14.19 -8.93
N PRO A 246 29.84 15.18 -9.59
CA PRO A 246 29.33 15.69 -10.85
C PRO A 246 29.35 14.60 -11.93
N GLY A 247 28.32 14.52 -12.75
CA GLY A 247 28.19 13.51 -13.80
C GLY A 247 27.67 12.16 -13.31
N GLN A 248 27.22 12.03 -12.05
CA GLN A 248 26.57 10.85 -11.54
C GLN A 248 25.06 11.08 -11.37
N ASP A 249 24.27 10.02 -11.54
CA ASP A 249 22.83 10.05 -11.29
C ASP A 249 22.55 9.72 -9.82
N ILE A 250 22.05 10.70 -9.06
CA ILE A 250 21.79 10.55 -7.62
C ILE A 250 20.30 10.62 -7.38
N LYS A 251 19.72 9.52 -6.96
CA LYS A 251 18.28 9.36 -6.70
C LYS A 251 18.05 9.07 -5.24
N ALA A 252 17.26 9.94 -4.58
CA ALA A 252 16.65 9.54 -3.33
C ALA A 252 15.59 8.47 -3.62
N LEU A 253 15.66 7.30 -2.99
CA LEU A 253 14.63 6.26 -3.12
C LEU A 253 13.26 6.79 -2.68
N ARG A 254 13.23 7.79 -1.80
CA ARG A 254 12.02 8.50 -1.40
C ARG A 254 11.24 9.04 -2.61
N HIS A 255 11.89 9.60 -3.63
CA HIS A 255 11.20 10.13 -4.81
C HIS A 255 10.53 9.02 -5.66
N VAL A 256 11.14 7.86 -5.77
CA VAL A 256 10.53 6.69 -6.44
C VAL A 256 9.31 6.22 -5.65
N VAL A 257 9.40 6.27 -4.33
CA VAL A 257 8.31 5.95 -3.41
C VAL A 257 7.20 6.98 -3.48
N GLU A 258 7.52 8.26 -3.45
CA GLU A 258 6.54 9.35 -3.57
C GLU A 258 5.77 9.26 -4.89
N GLN A 259 6.44 8.93 -5.99
CA GLN A 259 5.78 8.72 -7.28
C GLN A 259 4.84 7.51 -7.28
N ARG A 260 5.20 6.41 -6.62
CA ARG A 260 4.30 5.26 -6.42
C ARG A 260 3.19 5.59 -5.40
N MET A 261 3.51 6.31 -4.34
CA MET A 261 2.53 6.79 -3.35
C MET A 261 1.52 7.76 -3.97
N TYR A 262 1.92 8.57 -4.96
CA TYR A 262 0.99 9.41 -5.70
C TYR A 262 -0.14 8.60 -6.35
N SER A 263 0.17 7.46 -6.96
CA SER A 263 -0.83 6.57 -7.54
C SER A 263 -1.78 5.98 -6.48
N VAL A 264 -1.25 5.64 -5.30
CA VAL A 264 -2.06 5.15 -4.17
C VAL A 264 -2.95 6.28 -3.62
N HIS A 265 -2.40 7.49 -3.42
CA HIS A 265 -3.17 8.64 -2.98
C HIS A 265 -4.23 9.04 -4.01
N PHE A 266 -3.92 9.01 -5.29
CA PHE A 266 -4.90 9.25 -6.35
C PHE A 266 -6.04 8.22 -6.31
N ALA A 267 -5.72 6.93 -6.16
CA ALA A 267 -6.73 5.89 -6.02
C ALA A 267 -7.58 6.09 -4.75
N GLN A 268 -6.98 6.51 -3.62
CA GLN A 268 -7.70 6.84 -2.39
C GLN A 268 -8.65 8.03 -2.57
N GLN A 269 -8.19 9.10 -3.23
CA GLN A 269 -9.01 10.27 -3.52
C GLN A 269 -10.17 9.93 -4.45
N LEU A 270 -9.91 9.18 -5.54
CA LEU A 270 -10.94 8.71 -6.45
C LEU A 270 -12.01 7.89 -5.73
N ALA A 271 -11.57 6.99 -4.89
CA ALA A 271 -12.43 6.15 -4.10
C ALA A 271 -13.25 6.94 -3.07
N LEU A 272 -12.68 7.99 -2.46
CA LEU A 272 -13.41 8.89 -1.57
C LEU A 272 -14.49 9.67 -2.33
N VAL A 273 -14.17 10.15 -3.54
CA VAL A 273 -15.15 10.83 -4.42
C VAL A 273 -16.30 9.88 -4.79
N VAL A 274 -16.00 8.65 -5.20
CA VAL A 274 -17.00 7.63 -5.52
C VAL A 274 -17.87 7.33 -4.29
N SER A 275 -17.27 7.16 -3.12
CA SER A 275 -17.99 6.94 -1.86
C SER A 275 -18.90 8.11 -1.51
N LEU A 276 -18.46 9.35 -1.73
CA LEU A 276 -19.27 10.54 -1.53
C LEU A 276 -20.49 10.56 -2.48
N VAL A 277 -20.29 10.21 -3.74
CA VAL A 277 -21.38 10.11 -4.72
C VAL A 277 -22.40 9.05 -4.32
N ILE A 278 -21.94 7.87 -3.86
CA ILE A 278 -22.82 6.81 -3.35
C ILE A 278 -23.60 7.31 -2.13
N LEU A 279 -22.94 8.01 -1.20
CA LEU A 279 -23.59 8.56 -0.01
C LEU A 279 -24.64 9.60 -0.38
N LEU A 280 -24.35 10.52 -1.29
CA LEU A 280 -25.29 11.53 -1.79
C LEU A 280 -26.50 10.91 -2.47
N THR A 281 -26.29 9.89 -3.31
CA THR A 281 -27.39 9.16 -3.96
C THR A 281 -28.26 8.41 -2.95
N ALA A 282 -27.65 7.81 -1.92
CA ALA A 282 -28.36 7.19 -0.82
C ALA A 282 -29.20 8.23 -0.03
N CYS A 283 -28.65 9.40 0.27
CA CYS A 283 -29.39 10.50 0.89
C CYS A 283 -30.57 10.96 0.04
N ALA A 284 -30.37 11.14 -1.28
CA ALA A 284 -31.46 11.51 -2.18
C ALA A 284 -32.58 10.46 -2.21
N MET A 285 -32.23 9.18 -2.19
CA MET A 285 -33.20 8.08 -2.10
C MET A 285 -33.99 8.10 -0.77
N VAL A 286 -33.32 8.42 0.37
CA VAL A 286 -34.04 8.60 1.64
C VAL A 286 -35.02 9.74 1.55
N VAL A 287 -34.61 10.89 1.03
CA VAL A 287 -35.51 12.05 0.86
C VAL A 287 -36.72 11.68 0.03
N MET A 288 -36.51 11.07 -1.15
CA MET A 288 -37.61 10.68 -2.04
C MET A 288 -38.53 9.63 -1.43
N SER A 289 -37.96 8.61 -0.78
CA SER A 289 -38.72 7.56 -0.09
C SER A 289 -39.53 8.11 1.06
N MET A 290 -38.96 9.01 1.88
CA MET A 290 -39.68 9.66 2.97
C MET A 290 -40.76 10.61 2.49
N LEU A 291 -40.53 11.36 1.40
CA LEU A 291 -41.58 12.20 0.77
C LEU A 291 -42.76 11.35 0.27
N SER A 292 -42.49 10.21 -0.38
CA SER A 292 -43.51 9.25 -0.75
C SER A 292 -44.30 8.75 0.48
N ALA A 293 -43.58 8.41 1.57
CA ALA A 293 -44.24 7.98 2.80
C ALA A 293 -45.14 9.02 3.42
N VAL A 294 -44.72 10.28 3.41
CA VAL A 294 -45.52 11.41 3.91
C VAL A 294 -46.77 11.57 3.08
N ASN A 295 -46.67 11.52 1.74
CA ASN A 295 -47.80 11.65 0.87
C ASN A 295 -48.81 10.51 1.04
N GLU A 296 -48.35 9.26 1.13
CA GLU A 296 -49.23 8.10 1.34
C GLU A 296 -49.93 8.10 2.73
N ARG A 297 -49.30 8.67 3.74
CA ARG A 297 -49.86 8.74 5.12
C ARG A 297 -50.44 10.08 5.46
N ARG A 298 -50.68 10.95 4.47
CA ARG A 298 -51.14 12.33 4.71
C ARG A 298 -52.44 12.37 5.53
N ARG A 299 -53.37 11.44 5.25
CA ARG A 299 -54.63 11.30 5.99
C ARG A 299 -54.41 10.84 7.45
N GLU A 300 -53.53 9.83 7.67
CA GLU A 300 -53.24 9.33 9.00
C GLU A 300 -52.59 10.45 9.85
N ILE A 301 -51.66 11.23 9.26
CA ILE A 301 -51.00 12.38 9.91
C ILE A 301 -52.06 13.45 10.21
N GLY A 302 -53.02 13.72 9.34
CA GLY A 302 -54.11 14.65 9.54
C GLY A 302 -55.00 14.26 10.72
N ILE A 303 -55.38 12.97 10.82
CA ILE A 303 -56.17 12.43 11.93
C ILE A 303 -55.40 12.56 13.26
N LEU A 304 -54.11 12.17 13.30
CA LEU A 304 -53.26 12.29 14.48
C LEU A 304 -53.19 13.76 14.98
N ARG A 305 -53.07 14.70 14.04
CA ARG A 305 -53.02 16.11 14.34
C ARG A 305 -54.37 16.70 14.82
N SER A 306 -55.49 16.19 14.30
CA SER A 306 -56.83 16.61 14.75
C SER A 306 -57.12 16.13 16.17
N VAL A 307 -56.50 15.02 16.64
CA VAL A 307 -56.61 14.51 18.02
C VAL A 307 -55.59 15.20 18.95
N GLY A 308 -54.85 16.25 18.49
CA GLY A 308 -53.98 17.06 19.32
C GLY A 308 -52.49 16.67 19.30
N PHE A 309 -52.05 15.77 18.38
CA PHE A 309 -50.64 15.42 18.26
C PHE A 309 -49.80 16.61 17.75
N SER A 310 -48.73 16.97 18.47
CA SER A 310 -47.92 18.15 18.19
C SER A 310 -47.12 18.02 16.88
N ARG A 311 -46.75 19.17 16.28
CA ARG A 311 -45.85 19.19 15.07
C ARG A 311 -44.51 18.53 15.35
N SER A 312 -43.92 18.77 16.54
CA SER A 312 -42.69 18.14 16.98
C SER A 312 -42.82 16.64 17.11
N GLY A 313 -43.97 16.15 17.60
CA GLY A 313 -44.23 14.71 17.68
C GLY A 313 -44.24 14.01 16.33
N VAL A 314 -44.87 14.62 15.29
CA VAL A 314 -44.83 14.09 13.92
C VAL A 314 -43.41 14.07 13.37
N PHE A 315 -42.66 15.17 13.56
CA PHE A 315 -41.26 15.26 13.15
C PHE A 315 -40.43 14.15 13.80
N THR A 316 -40.57 13.97 15.12
CA THR A 316 -39.79 12.95 15.88
C THR A 316 -40.09 11.54 15.41
N VAL A 317 -41.32 11.21 15.01
CA VAL A 317 -41.66 9.87 14.47
C VAL A 317 -40.90 9.58 13.18
N PHE A 318 -40.85 10.52 12.22
CA PHE A 318 -40.13 10.32 10.98
C PHE A 318 -38.60 10.36 11.15
N ALA A 319 -38.11 11.26 12.04
CA ALA A 319 -36.69 11.32 12.38
C ALA A 319 -36.19 10.04 13.09
N SER A 320 -37.03 9.45 13.96
CA SER A 320 -36.67 8.18 14.62
C SER A 320 -36.72 6.98 13.67
N GLU A 321 -37.59 6.97 12.67
CA GLU A 321 -37.57 5.95 11.60
C GLU A 321 -36.25 6.00 10.82
N ALA A 322 -35.81 7.20 10.42
CA ALA A 322 -34.54 7.40 9.73
C ALA A 322 -33.33 7.04 10.62
N LEU A 323 -33.37 7.39 11.90
CA LEU A 323 -32.33 7.04 12.86
C LEU A 323 -32.18 5.52 12.99
N LEU A 324 -33.25 4.78 13.12
CA LEU A 324 -33.22 3.32 13.24
C LEU A 324 -32.60 2.67 11.99
N VAL A 325 -33.00 3.14 10.81
CA VAL A 325 -32.43 2.64 9.54
C VAL A 325 -30.95 2.99 9.46
N GLY A 326 -30.57 4.22 9.80
CA GLY A 326 -29.18 4.68 9.80
C GLY A 326 -28.27 3.91 10.77
N VAL A 327 -28.74 3.64 11.99
CA VAL A 327 -28.00 2.82 12.96
C VAL A 327 -27.86 1.38 12.47
N ALA A 328 -28.94 0.75 12.02
CA ALA A 328 -28.88 -0.62 11.52
C ALA A 328 -27.96 -0.75 10.30
N ALA A 329 -28.06 0.19 9.35
CA ALA A 329 -27.20 0.20 8.15
C ALA A 329 -25.74 0.53 8.49
N GLY A 330 -25.47 1.40 9.46
CA GLY A 330 -24.13 1.72 9.93
C GLY A 330 -23.43 0.50 10.55
N LEU A 331 -24.14 -0.22 11.43
CA LEU A 331 -23.64 -1.45 12.04
C LEU A 331 -23.38 -2.54 10.99
N ALA A 332 -24.38 -2.86 10.18
CA ALA A 332 -24.26 -3.88 9.15
C ALA A 332 -23.20 -3.52 8.09
N GLY A 333 -23.15 -2.24 7.70
CA GLY A 333 -22.20 -1.73 6.72
C GLY A 333 -20.76 -1.79 7.22
N TYR A 334 -20.49 -1.45 8.48
CA TYR A 334 -19.16 -1.58 9.05
C TYR A 334 -18.72 -3.05 9.09
N LEU A 335 -19.57 -3.95 9.57
CA LEU A 335 -19.25 -5.39 9.65
C LEU A 335 -19.01 -5.99 8.25
N ALA A 336 -19.88 -5.67 7.30
CA ALA A 336 -19.74 -6.12 5.92
C ALA A 336 -18.47 -5.54 5.25
N GLY A 337 -18.19 -4.25 5.48
CA GLY A 337 -17.01 -3.56 4.95
C GLY A 337 -15.71 -4.13 5.49
N HIS A 338 -15.64 -4.34 6.81
CA HIS A 338 -14.49 -4.99 7.45
C HIS A 338 -14.28 -6.42 6.90
N GLY A 339 -15.34 -7.23 6.81
CA GLY A 339 -15.25 -8.56 6.23
C GLY A 339 -14.85 -8.57 4.75
N LEU A 340 -15.28 -7.56 3.99
CA LEU A 340 -14.87 -7.38 2.59
C LEU A 340 -13.40 -6.98 2.50
N ALA A 341 -12.92 -6.08 3.35
CA ALA A 341 -11.52 -5.69 3.42
C ALA A 341 -10.61 -6.89 3.67
N LEU A 342 -10.95 -7.75 4.63
CA LEU A 342 -10.20 -8.99 4.91
C LEU A 342 -10.14 -9.91 3.69
N LYS A 343 -11.25 -10.08 2.96
CA LYS A 343 -11.26 -10.91 1.75
C LYS A 343 -10.45 -10.31 0.61
N VAL A 344 -10.51 -8.98 0.41
CA VAL A 344 -9.72 -8.29 -0.61
C VAL A 344 -8.23 -8.40 -0.31
N LEU A 345 -7.80 -8.21 0.95
CA LEU A 345 -6.40 -8.37 1.36
C LEU A 345 -5.90 -9.80 1.15
N ALA A 346 -6.72 -10.81 1.46
CA ALA A 346 -6.40 -12.21 1.20
C ALA A 346 -6.27 -12.50 -0.32
N LEU A 347 -7.13 -11.92 -1.16
CA LEU A 347 -7.06 -12.06 -2.62
C LEU A 347 -5.81 -11.40 -3.22
N LEU A 348 -5.34 -10.30 -2.61
CA LEU A 348 -4.12 -9.61 -3.01
C LEU A 348 -2.83 -10.33 -2.54
N HIS A 349 -2.96 -11.52 -1.95
CA HIS A 349 -1.84 -12.30 -1.39
C HIS A 349 -1.00 -11.51 -0.37
N MET A 350 -1.60 -10.56 0.32
CA MET A 350 -0.98 -9.82 1.43
C MET A 350 -1.17 -10.57 2.77
N ALA A 351 -0.98 -11.89 2.75
CA ALA A 351 -1.15 -12.74 3.93
C ALA A 351 -0.10 -12.46 5.03
N ASP A 352 1.04 -11.88 4.65
CA ASP A 352 2.15 -11.55 5.56
C ASP A 352 1.92 -10.25 6.34
N VAL A 353 0.86 -9.49 6.00
CA VAL A 353 0.52 -8.24 6.69
C VAL A 353 -0.55 -8.50 7.73
N ALA A 354 -0.33 -8.01 8.95
CA ALA A 354 -1.32 -8.14 10.02
C ALA A 354 -2.69 -7.58 9.57
N PRO A 355 -3.77 -8.34 9.72
CA PRO A 355 -5.10 -7.89 9.34
C PRO A 355 -5.48 -6.62 10.13
N PRO A 356 -6.27 -5.71 9.55
CA PRO A 356 -6.69 -4.50 10.24
C PRO A 356 -7.43 -4.89 11.53
N PRO A 357 -7.05 -4.28 12.68
CA PRO A 357 -7.67 -4.63 13.95
C PRO A 357 -9.13 -4.16 13.97
N PHE A 358 -10.03 -5.02 14.44
CA PHE A 358 -11.42 -4.61 14.68
C PHE A 358 -11.48 -3.53 15.74
N SER A 359 -11.99 -2.33 15.39
CA SER A 359 -12.07 -1.19 16.28
C SER A 359 -13.50 -0.84 16.64
N LEU A 360 -13.86 -1.00 17.93
CA LEU A 360 -15.16 -0.57 18.47
C LEU A 360 -15.36 0.94 18.33
N ALA A 361 -14.29 1.72 18.44
CA ALA A 361 -14.36 3.18 18.27
C ALA A 361 -14.70 3.54 16.81
N ALA A 362 -14.09 2.88 15.82
CA ALA A 362 -14.42 3.08 14.42
C ALA A 362 -15.85 2.63 14.09
N LEU A 363 -16.31 1.51 14.65
CA LEU A 363 -17.69 1.05 14.54
C LEU A 363 -18.67 2.10 15.09
N ALA A 364 -18.42 2.63 16.29
CA ALA A 364 -19.28 3.64 16.91
C ALA A 364 -19.29 4.96 16.11
N LEU A 365 -18.12 5.41 15.63
CA LEU A 365 -17.98 6.64 14.85
C LEU A 365 -18.69 6.53 13.49
N THR A 366 -18.50 5.44 12.77
CA THR A 366 -19.17 5.21 11.47
C THR A 366 -20.67 5.07 11.64
N THR A 367 -21.12 4.28 12.63
CA THR A 367 -22.55 4.10 12.93
C THR A 367 -23.19 5.42 13.33
N GLY A 368 -22.57 6.20 14.21
CA GLY A 368 -23.04 7.52 14.63
C GLY A 368 -23.08 8.53 13.49
N GLY A 369 -22.03 8.55 12.65
CA GLY A 369 -21.97 9.41 11.47
C GLY A 369 -23.08 9.11 10.46
N ILE A 370 -23.30 7.84 10.13
CA ILE A 370 -24.38 7.43 9.21
C ILE A 370 -25.76 7.68 9.80
N ALA A 371 -25.96 7.45 11.10
CA ALA A 371 -27.20 7.78 11.77
C ALA A 371 -27.51 9.29 11.70
N ALA A 372 -26.50 10.14 11.93
CA ALA A 372 -26.63 11.59 11.80
C ALA A 372 -26.97 12.01 10.37
N VAL A 373 -26.26 11.47 9.36
CA VAL A 373 -26.52 11.73 7.93
C VAL A 373 -27.94 11.30 7.56
N SER A 374 -28.38 10.13 8.02
CA SER A 374 -29.74 9.61 7.77
C SER A 374 -30.83 10.53 8.33
N VAL A 375 -30.63 11.03 9.58
CA VAL A 375 -31.55 11.98 10.20
C VAL A 375 -31.56 13.32 9.46
N LEU A 376 -30.41 13.83 9.05
CA LEU A 376 -30.27 15.06 8.28
C LEU A 376 -31.00 14.95 6.92
N ALA A 377 -30.80 13.83 6.21
CA ALA A 377 -31.50 13.56 4.96
C ALA A 377 -33.03 13.50 5.13
N ALA A 378 -33.49 12.92 6.25
CA ALA A 378 -34.91 12.85 6.58
C ALA A 378 -35.50 14.16 7.13
N ALA A 379 -34.70 15.14 7.52
CA ALA A 379 -35.15 16.35 8.19
C ALA A 379 -36.14 17.17 7.34
N PHE A 380 -35.85 17.32 6.03
CA PHE A 380 -36.76 18.05 5.11
C PHE A 380 -38.11 17.33 4.93
N PRO A 381 -38.18 16.04 4.62
CA PRO A 381 -39.45 15.30 4.56
C PRO A 381 -40.21 15.31 5.91
N ALA A 382 -39.53 15.12 7.05
CA ALA A 382 -40.14 15.13 8.38
C ALA A 382 -40.73 16.50 8.73
N TRP A 383 -40.02 17.56 8.35
CA TRP A 383 -40.54 18.93 8.52
C TRP A 383 -41.77 19.16 7.64
N LYS A 384 -41.79 18.72 6.39
CA LYS A 384 -42.94 18.79 5.52
C LYS A 384 -44.15 18.01 6.07
N ALA A 385 -43.91 16.81 6.62
CA ALA A 385 -44.94 16.02 7.30
C ALA A 385 -45.56 16.74 8.52
N SER A 386 -44.72 17.42 9.29
CA SER A 386 -45.16 18.14 10.47
C SER A 386 -46.08 19.33 10.18
N ARG A 387 -46.07 19.86 8.96
CA ARG A 387 -46.87 21.00 8.48
C ARG A 387 -48.17 20.62 7.74
N VAL A 388 -48.50 19.33 7.67
CA VAL A 388 -49.76 18.88 7.09
C VAL A 388 -50.94 19.46 7.86
N GLU A 389 -51.81 20.18 7.17
CA GLU A 389 -53.01 20.77 7.76
C GLU A 389 -54.11 19.70 7.92
N PRO A 390 -54.69 19.56 9.15
CA PRO A 390 -55.73 18.55 9.40
C PRO A 390 -56.96 18.69 8.49
N ALA A 391 -57.40 19.91 8.24
CA ALA A 391 -58.57 20.17 7.39
C ALA A 391 -58.34 19.74 5.93
N ALA A 392 -57.18 20.10 5.36
CA ALA A 392 -56.84 19.73 3.97
C ALA A 392 -56.60 18.24 3.77
N ALA A 393 -56.10 17.54 4.84
CA ALA A 393 -55.86 16.10 4.81
C ALA A 393 -57.13 15.25 4.89
N LEU A 394 -58.21 15.77 5.41
CA LEU A 394 -59.52 15.08 5.54
C LEU A 394 -60.44 15.31 4.30
N VAL A 395 -60.25 16.40 3.57
CA VAL A 395 -61.09 16.80 2.43
C VAL A 395 -60.53 16.26 1.07
N SER A 396 -59.27 15.82 1.02
CA SER A 396 -58.68 15.19 -0.19
C SER A 396 -59.19 13.76 -0.34
N LEU A 397 -60.41 13.63 -0.88
CA LEU A 397 -61.00 12.44 -1.48
C LEU A 397 -60.53 12.28 -2.92
#